data_0ac9eb79d123c1ceccc03d1160ba5792
#
_entry.id   0ac9eb79d123c1ceccc03d1160ba5792
#
_cell.length_a   1.000
_cell.length_b   1.000
_cell.length_c   1.000
_cell.angle_alpha   90.00
_cell.angle_beta   90.00
_cell.angle_gamma   90.00
#
_symmetry.space_group_name_H-M   'P 1'
#
loop_
_entity.id
_entity.type
_entity.pdbx_description
1 polymer ?
#
loop_
_entity_poly.entity_id
_entity_poly.type
_entity_poly.pdbx_seq_one_letter_code
_entity_poly.pdbx_strand_id
1 'polypeptide(L)'
;AYNYLRSNCSYAYKGWQYNYANTAWGALVYGEAQCSGYARAMKALCDAIGVDCRYVHADSKASNPSHQWNQVRVGGKWYILDAQSGGFLLGSRTWKKKAGMSWDTKGLPTCSVTDYKK
;
A
#
# COMPACT_ATOMS: atom_id res chain seq x y z
N ALA A 1 -7.77 -0.77 -9.52
CA ALA A 1 -7.64 -0.15 -8.18
C ALA A 1 -6.41 0.75 -8.08
N TYR A 2 -5.24 0.25 -8.45
CA TYR A 2 -4.00 1.02 -8.37
C TYR A 2 -4.07 2.30 -9.21
N ASN A 3 -4.46 2.18 -10.49
CA ASN A 3 -4.54 3.34 -11.38
C ASN A 3 -5.62 4.33 -10.93
N TYR A 4 -6.74 3.83 -10.41
CA TYR A 4 -7.79 4.69 -9.88
C TYR A 4 -7.27 5.57 -8.74
N LEU A 5 -6.59 4.99 -7.78
CA LEU A 5 -6.05 5.75 -6.64
C LEU A 5 -4.95 6.72 -7.07
N ARG A 6 -4.06 6.32 -7.99
CA ARG A 6 -3.01 7.20 -8.51
C ARG A 6 -3.59 8.41 -9.25
N SER A 7 -4.69 8.21 -9.99
CA SER A 7 -5.31 9.27 -10.80
C SER A 7 -6.29 10.15 -10.02
N ASN A 8 -6.96 9.60 -8.99
CA ASN A 8 -8.08 10.27 -8.33
C ASN A 8 -7.81 10.65 -6.87
N CYS A 9 -6.62 10.35 -6.35
CA CYS A 9 -6.28 10.66 -4.97
C CYS A 9 -4.95 11.39 -4.89
N SER A 10 -4.89 12.44 -4.09
CA SER A 10 -3.68 13.22 -3.81
C SER A 10 -3.22 12.96 -2.39
N TYR A 11 -1.90 13.04 -2.14
CA TYR A 11 -1.36 12.90 -0.79
C TYR A 11 -1.75 14.12 0.07
N ALA A 12 -2.26 13.88 1.25
CA ALA A 12 -2.67 14.92 2.18
C ALA A 12 -1.49 15.36 3.05
N TYR A 13 -0.71 16.31 2.56
CA TYR A 13 0.48 16.83 3.28
C TYR A 13 0.09 17.51 4.60
N LYS A 14 -1.13 18.03 4.68
CA LYS A 14 -1.69 18.61 5.92
C LYS A 14 -2.73 17.68 6.54
N GLY A 15 -2.54 16.36 6.38
CA GLY A 15 -3.51 15.35 6.78
C GLY A 15 -3.87 15.36 8.26
N TRP A 16 -2.97 15.87 9.12
CA TRP A 16 -3.25 16.00 10.53
C TRP A 16 -4.41 16.98 10.84
N GLN A 17 -4.77 17.84 9.87
CA GLN A 17 -5.92 18.76 9.99
C GLN A 17 -7.24 18.10 9.61
N TYR A 18 -7.19 16.90 8.99
CA TYR A 18 -8.36 16.22 8.47
C TYR A 18 -8.46 14.82 9.06
N ASN A 19 -9.51 14.57 9.83
CA ASN A 19 -9.71 13.26 10.45
C ASN A 19 -10.02 12.13 9.47
N TYR A 20 -10.30 12.44 8.19
CA TYR A 20 -10.55 11.43 7.16
C TYR A 20 -9.30 10.97 6.41
N ALA A 21 -8.15 11.66 6.54
CA ALA A 21 -6.97 11.43 5.70
C ALA A 21 -6.35 10.04 5.86
N ASN A 22 -6.60 9.37 6.98
CA ASN A 22 -6.11 8.02 7.26
C ASN A 22 -7.18 6.95 7.04
N THR A 23 -8.25 7.25 6.32
CA THR A 23 -9.35 6.33 6.07
C THR A 23 -9.51 6.06 4.58
N ALA A 24 -10.12 4.91 4.25
CA ALA A 24 -10.50 4.62 2.87
C ALA A 24 -11.47 5.68 2.33
N TRP A 25 -12.34 6.20 3.18
CA TRP A 25 -13.29 7.25 2.83
C TRP A 25 -12.59 8.49 2.29
N GLY A 26 -11.52 8.95 2.95
CA GLY A 26 -10.75 10.12 2.50
C GLY A 26 -10.21 9.92 1.08
N ALA A 27 -9.60 8.77 0.81
CA ALA A 27 -9.04 8.47 -0.51
C ALA A 27 -10.11 8.32 -1.59
N LEU A 28 -11.21 7.64 -1.28
CA LEU A 28 -12.23 7.28 -2.27
C LEU A 28 -13.24 8.40 -2.52
N VAL A 29 -13.56 9.20 -1.52
CA VAL A 29 -14.62 10.22 -1.61
C VAL A 29 -14.03 11.62 -1.76
N TYR A 30 -13.08 11.98 -0.91
CA TYR A 30 -12.49 13.32 -0.94
C TYR A 30 -11.28 13.44 -1.87
N GLY A 31 -10.70 12.32 -2.31
CA GLY A 31 -9.53 12.33 -3.19
C GLY A 31 -8.25 12.81 -2.53
N GLU A 32 -8.18 12.79 -1.21
CA GLU A 32 -6.99 13.14 -0.45
C GLU A 32 -6.77 12.15 0.70
N ALA A 33 -5.52 11.69 0.86
CA ALA A 33 -5.21 10.76 1.94
C ALA A 33 -3.71 10.73 2.22
N GLN A 34 -3.37 10.29 3.43
CA GLN A 34 -2.02 9.84 3.77
C GLN A 34 -1.85 8.37 3.38
N CYS A 35 -0.64 7.82 3.56
CA CYS A 35 -0.35 6.43 3.16
C CYS A 35 -1.32 5.42 3.75
N SER A 36 -1.76 5.59 4.99
CA SER A 36 -2.74 4.71 5.61
C SER A 36 -4.10 4.76 4.91
N GLY A 37 -4.55 5.94 4.49
CA GLY A 37 -5.78 6.11 3.72
C GLY A 37 -5.69 5.45 2.35
N TYR A 38 -4.57 5.63 1.64
CA TYR A 38 -4.31 4.92 0.38
C TYR A 38 -4.34 3.41 0.56
N ALA A 39 -3.65 2.89 1.58
CA ALA A 39 -3.58 1.46 1.83
C ALA A 39 -4.94 0.86 2.20
N ARG A 40 -5.73 1.57 2.98
CA ARG A 40 -7.10 1.14 3.34
C ARG A 40 -8.03 1.19 2.14
N ALA A 41 -7.92 2.22 1.29
CA ALA A 41 -8.69 2.33 0.06
C ALA A 41 -8.36 1.20 -0.90
N MET A 42 -7.08 0.87 -1.06
CA MET A 42 -6.63 -0.24 -1.90
C MET A 42 -7.22 -1.56 -1.40
N LYS A 43 -7.18 -1.79 -0.08
CA LYS A 43 -7.77 -2.99 0.53
C LYS A 43 -9.27 -3.08 0.22
N ALA A 44 -10.00 -1.98 0.38
CA ALA A 44 -11.44 -1.92 0.11
C ALA A 44 -11.75 -2.20 -1.38
N LEU A 45 -10.98 -1.59 -2.30
CA LEU A 45 -11.17 -1.80 -3.74
C LEU A 45 -10.85 -3.24 -4.14
N CYS A 46 -9.77 -3.80 -3.62
CA CYS A 46 -9.39 -5.19 -3.91
C CYS A 46 -10.44 -6.16 -3.36
N ASP A 47 -10.95 -5.94 -2.16
CA ASP A 47 -12.02 -6.75 -1.58
C ASP A 47 -13.27 -6.71 -2.47
N ALA A 48 -13.62 -5.55 -3.00
CA ALA A 48 -14.79 -5.38 -3.85
C ALA A 48 -14.68 -6.14 -5.18
N ILE A 49 -13.47 -6.27 -5.74
CA ILE A 49 -13.25 -6.96 -7.02
C ILE A 49 -12.75 -8.40 -6.85
N GLY A 50 -12.64 -8.89 -5.62
CA GLY A 50 -12.25 -10.27 -5.35
C GLY A 50 -10.75 -10.57 -5.43
N VAL A 51 -9.91 -9.55 -5.28
CA VAL A 51 -8.45 -9.71 -5.26
C VAL A 51 -7.98 -9.82 -3.81
N ASP A 52 -7.21 -10.87 -3.50
CA ASP A 52 -6.62 -11.01 -2.16
C ASP A 52 -5.64 -9.88 -1.87
N CYS A 53 -5.85 -9.17 -0.78
CA CYS A 53 -5.07 -8.01 -0.41
C CYS A 53 -4.88 -7.97 1.11
N ARG A 54 -3.69 -7.57 1.55
CA ARG A 54 -3.35 -7.38 2.96
C ARG A 54 -2.86 -5.95 3.18
N TYR A 55 -3.15 -5.43 4.37
CA TYR A 55 -2.68 -4.13 4.83
C TYR A 55 -1.37 -4.34 5.59
N VAL A 56 -0.34 -3.56 5.29
CA VAL A 56 1.00 -3.71 5.88
C VAL A 56 1.48 -2.38 6.43
N HIS A 57 2.07 -2.42 7.62
CA HIS A 57 2.67 -1.27 8.29
C HIS A 57 4.18 -1.49 8.43
N ALA A 58 4.97 -0.46 8.15
CA ALA A 58 6.42 -0.50 8.36
C ALA A 58 6.76 -0.70 9.84
N ASP A 59 7.91 -1.29 10.12
CA ASP A 59 8.41 -1.41 11.49
C ASP A 59 9.36 -0.26 11.84
N SER A 60 9.88 -0.26 13.08
CA SER A 60 10.74 0.80 13.58
C SER A 60 12.10 0.90 12.88
N LYS A 61 12.48 -0.11 12.11
CA LYS A 61 13.76 -0.16 11.39
C LYS A 61 13.67 0.37 9.96
N ALA A 62 12.46 0.65 9.47
CA ALA A 62 12.26 1.17 8.12
C ALA A 62 12.73 2.63 8.02
N SER A 63 13.08 3.05 6.81
CA SER A 63 13.44 4.45 6.53
C SER A 63 12.31 5.41 6.83
N ASN A 64 11.07 4.95 6.70
CA ASN A 64 9.87 5.67 7.14
C ASN A 64 9.00 4.73 7.98
N PRO A 65 9.19 4.71 9.33
CA PRO A 65 8.48 3.75 10.18
C PRO A 65 6.96 3.93 10.23
N SER A 66 6.45 5.08 9.83
CA SER A 66 5.00 5.33 9.80
C SER A 66 4.36 4.98 8.45
N HIS A 67 5.14 4.54 7.47
CA HIS A 67 4.62 4.22 6.15
C HIS A 67 3.78 2.94 6.15
N GLN A 68 2.77 2.91 5.29
CA GLN A 68 1.84 1.79 5.17
C GLN A 68 1.55 1.53 3.69
N TRP A 69 1.35 0.26 3.35
CA TRP A 69 1.13 -0.19 1.98
C TRP A 69 0.32 -1.48 1.97
N ASN A 70 0.26 -2.14 0.81
CA ASN A 70 -0.48 -3.39 0.65
C ASN A 70 0.40 -4.50 0.09
N GLN A 71 0.01 -5.74 0.39
CA GLN A 71 0.44 -6.91 -0.35
C GLN A 71 -0.77 -7.48 -1.09
N VAL A 72 -0.59 -7.80 -2.37
CA VAL A 72 -1.64 -8.35 -3.20
C VAL A 72 -1.19 -9.66 -3.85
N ARG A 73 -2.14 -10.57 -4.06
CA ARG A 73 -1.87 -11.85 -4.68
C ARG A 73 -2.17 -11.79 -6.18
N VAL A 74 -1.16 -12.09 -6.99
CA VAL A 74 -1.26 -12.13 -8.44
C VAL A 74 -0.56 -13.39 -8.94
N GLY A 75 -1.27 -14.23 -9.70
CA GLY A 75 -0.69 -15.47 -10.24
C GLY A 75 -0.19 -16.44 -9.16
N GLY A 76 -0.82 -16.46 -8.00
CA GLY A 76 -0.45 -17.33 -6.88
C GLY A 76 0.71 -16.83 -6.03
N LYS A 77 1.27 -15.67 -6.33
CA LYS A 77 2.36 -15.04 -5.56
C LYS A 77 1.92 -13.69 -5.00
N TRP A 78 2.53 -13.29 -3.90
CA TRP A 78 2.24 -12.03 -3.23
C TRP A 78 3.29 -10.98 -3.57
N TYR A 79 2.83 -9.76 -3.85
CA TYR A 79 3.68 -8.63 -4.25
C TYR A 79 3.32 -7.39 -3.45
N ILE A 80 4.28 -6.45 -3.36
CA ILE A 80 4.08 -5.14 -2.75
C ILE A 80 3.31 -4.24 -3.70
N LEU A 81 2.31 -3.55 -3.17
CA LEU A 81 1.51 -2.58 -3.91
C LEU A 81 1.35 -1.33 -3.06
N ASP A 82 1.88 -0.20 -3.53
CA ASP A 82 1.82 1.07 -2.83
C ASP A 82 1.37 2.18 -3.77
N ALA A 83 0.10 2.47 -3.77
CA ALA A 83 -0.48 3.49 -4.66
C ALA A 83 -0.01 4.91 -4.31
N GLN A 84 0.32 5.18 -3.06
CA GLN A 84 0.75 6.51 -2.63
C GLN A 84 2.14 6.85 -3.19
N SER A 85 3.10 5.93 -3.11
CA SER A 85 4.48 6.18 -3.54
C SER A 85 4.77 5.69 -4.97
N GLY A 86 3.85 4.96 -5.59
CA GLY A 86 4.01 4.45 -6.94
C GLY A 86 4.62 3.05 -7.04
N GLY A 87 4.68 2.30 -5.94
CA GLY A 87 5.15 0.91 -5.96
C GLY A 87 4.10 -0.02 -6.56
N PHE A 88 4.42 -0.67 -7.68
CA PHE A 88 3.49 -1.55 -8.39
C PHE A 88 4.05 -2.95 -8.54
N LEU A 89 3.47 -3.90 -7.81
CA LEU A 89 3.81 -5.34 -7.86
C LEU A 89 5.31 -5.59 -7.68
N LEU A 90 5.87 -4.96 -6.67
CA LEU A 90 7.29 -5.08 -6.34
C LEU A 90 7.55 -6.33 -5.48
N GLY A 91 8.73 -6.91 -5.63
CA GLY A 91 9.20 -7.96 -4.75
C GLY A 91 9.79 -7.39 -3.46
N SER A 92 9.96 -8.24 -2.46
CA SER A 92 10.51 -7.84 -1.17
C SER A 92 11.93 -7.28 -1.29
N ARG A 93 12.73 -7.80 -2.21
CA ARG A 93 14.10 -7.32 -2.43
C ARG A 93 14.12 -5.85 -2.84
N THR A 94 13.31 -5.50 -3.85
CA THR A 94 13.22 -4.11 -4.34
C THR A 94 12.70 -3.19 -3.25
N TRP A 95 11.65 -3.60 -2.54
CA TRP A 95 11.04 -2.78 -1.51
C TRP A 95 12.00 -2.50 -0.34
N LYS A 96 12.76 -3.52 0.08
CA LYS A 96 13.76 -3.36 1.13
C LYS A 96 14.95 -2.51 0.69
N LYS A 97 15.49 -2.74 -0.51
CA LYS A 97 16.70 -2.04 -0.98
C LYS A 97 16.43 -0.63 -1.48
N LYS A 98 15.45 -0.46 -2.35
CA LYS A 98 15.20 0.85 -2.99
C LYS A 98 14.37 1.79 -2.12
N ALA A 99 13.39 1.27 -1.41
CA ALA A 99 12.54 2.07 -0.55
C ALA A 99 13.01 2.10 0.91
N GLY A 100 13.95 1.24 1.29
CA GLY A 100 14.45 1.16 2.66
C GLY A 100 13.40 0.66 3.64
N MET A 101 12.41 -0.11 3.17
CA MET A 101 11.31 -0.58 4.01
C MET A 101 11.65 -1.87 4.73
N SER A 102 11.12 -1.99 5.94
CA SER A 102 11.21 -3.17 6.76
C SER A 102 9.88 -3.34 7.49
N TRP A 103 9.44 -4.58 7.67
CA TRP A 103 8.16 -4.87 8.32
C TRP A 103 8.16 -6.24 8.97
N ASP A 104 7.26 -6.42 9.96
CA ASP A 104 7.04 -7.71 10.58
C ASP A 104 6.23 -8.60 9.64
N THR A 105 6.81 -9.73 9.26
CA THR A 105 6.16 -10.67 8.33
C THR A 105 5.27 -11.69 9.03
N LYS A 106 5.22 -11.70 10.35
CA LYS A 106 4.35 -12.61 11.10
C LYS A 106 2.87 -12.33 10.77
N GLY A 107 2.13 -13.38 10.48
CA GLY A 107 0.72 -13.24 10.14
C GLY A 107 0.45 -12.72 8.73
N LEU A 108 1.48 -12.46 7.94
CA LEU A 108 1.35 -12.04 6.55
C LEU A 108 1.79 -13.17 5.61
N PRO A 109 1.20 -13.24 4.40
CA PRO A 109 1.69 -14.15 3.37
C PRO A 109 3.12 -13.81 2.98
N THR A 110 3.89 -14.82 2.59
CA THR A 110 5.27 -14.61 2.12
C THR A 110 5.27 -13.83 0.81
N CYS A 111 5.90 -12.66 0.82
CA CYS A 111 6.03 -11.82 -0.36
C CYS A 111 7.06 -12.41 -1.33
N SER A 112 6.79 -12.35 -2.63
CA SER A 112 7.77 -12.71 -3.66
C SER A 112 9.05 -11.88 -3.48
N VAL A 113 10.21 -12.52 -3.66
CA VAL A 113 11.49 -11.81 -3.58
C VAL A 113 11.70 -10.91 -4.80
N THR A 114 11.23 -11.36 -5.96
CA THR A 114 11.39 -10.64 -7.23
C THR A 114 10.12 -9.89 -7.62
N ASP A 115 10.29 -8.81 -8.40
CA ASP A 115 9.18 -8.04 -8.94
C ASP A 115 8.34 -8.88 -9.90
N TYR A 116 7.07 -8.51 -10.07
CA TYR A 116 6.17 -9.17 -11.02
C TYR A 116 6.69 -8.96 -12.45
N LYS A 117 6.71 -10.04 -13.20
CA LYS A 117 7.06 -10.04 -14.63
C LYS A 117 5.91 -10.67 -15.41
N LYS A 118 5.47 -9.98 -16.43
CA LYS A 118 4.51 -10.55 -17.38
C LYS A 118 5.11 -11.73 -18.14
#